data_0c9747ca655b620fa853076a211d17ed
#
_entry.id   0c9747ca655b620fa853076a211d17ed
#
_cell.length_a   1.000
_cell.length_b   1.000
_cell.length_c   1.000
_cell.angle_alpha   90.00
_cell.angle_beta   90.00
_cell.angle_gamma   90.00
#
_symmetry.space_group_name_H-M   'P 1'
#
loop_
_entity.id
_entity.type
_entity.pdbx_description
1 polymer ?
#
loop_
_entity_poly.entity_id
_entity_poly.type
_entity_poly.pdbx_seq_one_letter_code
_entity_poly.pdbx_strand_id
1 'polypeptide(L)' 'PTAYTKDEIETILKKLDDTDTYGVILRAKGMLPSNDGTWINFDYVPEESNVRTGAPEVTGKICVIGSKLNEDNLKALFTK' A
#
# COMPACT_ATOMS: atom_id res chain seq x y z
N PRO A 1 -8.83 5.07 12.86
CA PRO A 1 -7.84 4.76 11.84
C PRO A 1 -7.06 3.51 12.19
N THR A 2 -6.75 2.77 11.18
CA THR A 2 -6.07 1.49 11.32
C THR A 2 -4.56 1.70 11.22
N ALA A 3 -3.82 1.12 12.15
CA ALA A 3 -2.36 1.17 12.13
C ALA A 3 -1.81 -0.13 11.53
N TYR A 4 -0.63 -0.04 10.92
CA TYR A 4 -0.02 -1.14 10.19
C TYR A 4 1.40 -1.40 10.70
N THR A 5 1.90 -2.62 10.46
CA THR A 5 3.31 -2.93 10.63
C THR A 5 3.99 -2.94 9.27
N LYS A 6 5.32 -2.86 9.25
CA LYS A 6 6.07 -2.96 7.98
C LYS A 6 5.80 -4.30 7.29
N ASP A 7 5.74 -5.39 8.07
CA ASP A 7 5.49 -6.72 7.52
C ASP A 7 4.11 -6.80 6.87
N GLU A 8 3.11 -6.17 7.48
CA GLU A 8 1.77 -6.12 6.89
C GLU A 8 1.77 -5.35 5.57
N ILE A 9 2.46 -4.21 5.52
CA ILE A 9 2.56 -3.42 4.30
C ILE A 9 3.29 -4.21 3.22
N GLU A 10 4.39 -4.88 3.54
CA GLU A 10 5.13 -5.70 2.57
C GLU A 10 4.27 -6.82 2.02
N THR A 11 3.47 -7.46 2.86
CA THR A 11 2.55 -8.51 2.43
C THR A 11 1.50 -7.96 1.47
N ILE A 12 0.95 -6.77 1.78
CA ILE A 12 -0.02 -6.11 0.91
C ILE A 12 0.60 -5.82 -0.46
N LEU A 13 1.82 -5.28 -0.48
CA LEU A 13 2.47 -4.94 -1.75
C LEU A 13 2.75 -6.17 -2.61
N LYS A 14 3.07 -7.30 -1.99
CA LYS A 14 3.25 -8.55 -2.73
C LYS A 14 1.95 -9.01 -3.39
N LYS A 15 0.81 -8.78 -2.74
CA LYS A 15 -0.50 -9.14 -3.32
C LYS A 15 -0.83 -8.32 -4.54
N LEU A 16 -0.26 -7.13 -4.68
CA LEU A 16 -0.49 -6.29 -5.85
C LEU A 16 0.04 -6.90 -7.15
N ASP A 17 0.90 -7.90 -7.08
CA ASP A 17 1.35 -8.62 -8.27
C ASP A 17 0.25 -9.51 -8.86
N ASP A 18 -0.83 -9.75 -8.13
CA ASP A 18 -1.97 -10.53 -8.60
C ASP A 18 -2.88 -9.66 -9.47
N THR A 19 -2.58 -9.62 -10.76
CA THR A 19 -3.31 -8.78 -11.71
C THR A 19 -4.74 -9.24 -11.94
N ASP A 20 -5.04 -10.50 -11.71
CA ASP A 20 -6.40 -11.03 -11.86
C ASP A 20 -7.33 -10.51 -10.77
N THR A 21 -6.80 -10.29 -9.58
CA THR A 21 -7.58 -9.84 -8.43
C THR A 21 -7.65 -8.31 -8.35
N TYR A 22 -6.56 -7.63 -8.62
CA TYR A 22 -6.46 -6.17 -8.36
C TYR A 22 -6.35 -5.32 -9.63
N GLY A 23 -6.13 -5.94 -10.79
CA GLY A 23 -5.85 -5.23 -12.02
C GLY A 23 -4.36 -5.04 -12.23
N VAL A 24 -4.01 -4.39 -13.32
CA VAL A 24 -2.60 -4.15 -13.66
C VAL A 24 -2.12 -2.90 -12.95
N ILE A 25 -1.31 -3.09 -11.91
CA ILE A 25 -0.77 -1.99 -11.11
C ILE A 25 0.55 -1.54 -11.75
N LEU A 26 0.61 -0.31 -12.20
CA LEU A 26 1.83 0.28 -12.76
C LEU A 26 2.67 0.92 -11.66
N ARG A 27 2.02 1.52 -10.68
CA ARG A 27 2.69 2.12 -9.55
C ARG A 27 1.70 2.29 -8.40
N ALA A 28 2.18 2.09 -7.19
CA ALA A 28 1.42 2.44 -5.99
C ALA A 28 2.36 3.11 -5.01
N LYS A 29 1.87 4.10 -4.30
CA LYS A 29 2.64 4.73 -3.24
C LYS A 29 1.69 5.20 -2.15
N GLY A 30 2.21 5.34 -0.96
CA GLY A 30 1.40 5.80 0.13
C GLY A 30 2.15 6.01 1.41
N MET A 31 1.43 6.51 2.40
CA MET A 31 1.91 6.69 3.75
C MET A 31 0.81 6.28 4.71
N LEU A 32 1.13 5.42 5.66
CA LEU A 32 0.17 4.85 6.60
C LEU A 32 0.74 4.89 8.01
N PRO A 33 -0.11 5.09 9.04
CA PRO A 33 0.36 5.08 10.41
C PRO A 33 0.79 3.68 10.84
N SER A 34 1.86 3.63 11.62
CA SER A 34 2.36 2.38 12.20
C SER A 34 1.88 2.22 13.63
N ASN A 35 1.90 0.99 14.13
CA ASN A 35 1.50 0.66 15.50
C ASN A 35 2.38 1.33 16.55
N ASP A 36 3.61 1.70 16.22
CA ASP A 36 4.57 2.27 17.16
C ASP A 36 4.60 3.80 17.17
N GLY A 37 3.63 4.43 16.52
CA GLY A 37 3.55 5.88 16.47
C GLY A 37 4.33 6.53 15.34
N THR A 38 5.07 5.74 14.57
CA THR A 38 5.76 6.25 13.37
C THR A 38 4.85 6.15 12.15
N TRP A 39 5.34 6.61 11.02
CA TRP A 39 4.63 6.50 9.75
C TRP A 39 5.44 5.68 8.78
N ILE A 40 4.74 4.89 7.96
CA ILE A 40 5.36 4.04 6.97
C ILE A 40 5.06 4.60 5.59
N ASN A 41 6.11 4.89 4.83
CA ASN A 41 6.00 5.27 3.43
C ASN A 41 6.34 4.06 2.59
N PHE A 42 5.58 3.87 1.50
CA PHE A 42 5.87 2.77 0.58
C PHE A 42 5.76 3.23 -0.86
N ASP A 43 6.54 2.57 -1.69
CA ASP A 43 6.47 2.68 -3.15
C ASP A 43 6.46 1.28 -3.74
N TYR A 44 5.66 1.10 -4.76
CA TYR A 44 5.54 -0.17 -5.48
C TYR A 44 5.56 0.07 -6.98
N VAL A 45 6.36 -0.70 -7.68
CA VAL A 45 6.26 -0.92 -9.13
C VAL A 45 6.32 -2.43 -9.32
N PRO A 46 5.87 -2.98 -10.48
CA PRO A 46 5.91 -4.43 -10.67
C PRO A 46 7.28 -5.02 -10.37
N GLU A 47 7.29 -6.07 -9.54
CA GLU A 47 8.48 -6.81 -9.12
C GLU A 47 9.45 -6.04 -8.23
N GLU A 48 9.10 -4.81 -7.83
CA GLU A 48 9.96 -4.03 -6.96
C GLU A 48 9.12 -3.22 -5.97
N SER A 49 9.49 -3.27 -4.71
CA SER A 49 8.82 -2.49 -3.69
C SER A 49 9.81 -1.96 -2.67
N ASN A 50 9.44 -0.84 -2.06
CA ASN A 50 10.24 -0.22 -1.01
C ASN A 50 9.33 0.21 0.13
N VAL A 51 9.67 -0.19 1.35
CA VAL A 51 8.91 0.17 2.55
C VAL A 51 9.90 0.79 3.54
N ARG A 52 9.58 1.99 4.02
CA ARG A 52 10.48 2.73 4.91
C ARG A 52 9.72 3.53 5.93
N THR A 53 10.38 3.89 7.02
CA THR A 53 9.82 4.80 8.02
C THR A 53 9.92 6.21 7.48
N GLY A 54 8.80 6.95 7.54
CA GLY A 54 8.74 8.31 7.04
C GLY A 54 8.43 9.33 8.12
N ALA A 55 8.36 10.59 7.71
CA ALA A 55 8.02 11.69 8.59
C ALA A 55 6.57 11.61 9.04
N PRO A 56 6.23 12.13 10.22
CA PRO A 56 4.84 12.18 10.70
C PRO A 56 3.95 12.96 9.72
N GLU A 57 2.74 12.45 9.56
CA GLU A 57 1.72 13.04 8.68
C GLU A 57 0.41 13.20 9.45
N VAL A 58 -0.51 13.97 8.88
CA VAL A 58 -1.83 14.18 9.48
C VAL A 58 -2.81 13.11 9.04
N THR A 59 -2.74 12.70 7.78
CA THR A 59 -3.70 11.77 7.17
C THR A 59 -2.97 10.72 6.36
N GLY A 60 -3.39 9.45 6.50
CA GLY A 60 -2.90 8.39 5.64
C GLY A 60 -3.36 8.59 4.20
N LYS A 61 -2.49 8.27 3.25
CA LYS A 61 -2.77 8.41 1.82
C LYS A 61 -2.27 7.20 1.06
N ILE A 62 -3.04 6.78 0.08
CA ILE A 62 -2.66 5.70 -0.83
C ILE A 62 -3.04 6.14 -2.24
N CYS A 63 -2.09 6.06 -3.16
CA CYS A 63 -2.29 6.38 -4.55
C CYS A 63 -1.90 5.17 -5.40
N VAL A 64 -2.81 4.71 -6.23
CA VAL A 64 -2.58 3.57 -7.12
C VAL A 64 -2.81 4.00 -8.56
N ILE A 65 -1.84 3.72 -9.42
CA ILE A 65 -1.91 4.04 -10.85
C ILE A 65 -1.83 2.73 -11.63
N GLY A 66 -2.74 2.54 -12.55
CA GLY A 66 -2.74 1.33 -13.35
C GLY A 66 -3.91 1.25 -14.32
N SER A 67 -4.09 0.06 -14.90
CA SER A 67 -5.10 -0.21 -15.90
C SER A 67 -6.05 -1.30 -15.40
N LYS A 68 -7.34 -1.13 -15.67
CA LYS A 68 -8.38 -2.11 -15.29
C LYS A 68 -8.35 -2.43 -13.80
N LEU A 69 -8.17 -1.41 -12.97
CA LEU A 69 -8.07 -1.59 -11.53
C LEU A 69 -9.40 -2.05 -10.93
N ASN A 70 -9.32 -3.02 -10.03
CA ASN A 70 -10.46 -3.44 -9.23
C ASN A 70 -10.45 -2.64 -7.93
N GLU A 71 -11.16 -1.53 -7.92
CA GLU A 71 -11.16 -0.60 -6.79
C GLU A 71 -11.70 -1.24 -5.51
N ASP A 72 -12.73 -2.06 -5.61
CA ASP A 72 -13.31 -2.73 -4.44
C ASP A 72 -12.30 -3.67 -3.78
N ASN A 73 -11.61 -4.47 -4.57
CA ASN A 73 -10.59 -5.37 -4.06
C ASN A 73 -9.40 -4.62 -3.49
N LEU A 74 -9.01 -3.51 -4.13
CA LEU A 74 -7.94 -2.67 -3.60
C LEU A 74 -8.30 -2.04 -2.27
N LYS A 75 -9.53 -1.55 -2.14
CA LYS A 75 -10.00 -1.01 -0.86
C LYS A 75 -9.98 -2.06 0.23
N ALA A 76 -10.45 -3.27 -0.07
CA ALA A 76 -10.43 -4.36 0.90
C ALA A 76 -9.01 -4.74 1.31
N LEU A 77 -8.07 -4.70 0.38
CA LEU A 77 -6.67 -5.03 0.66
C LEU A 77 -6.03 -4.06 1.66
N PHE A 78 -6.34 -2.77 1.53
CA PHE A 78 -5.77 -1.72 2.39
C PHE A 78 -6.63 -1.43 3.62
N THR A 79 -7.70 -2.17 3.84
CA THR A 79 -8.57 -2.02 5.01
C THR A 79 -8.40 -3.21 5.93
N LYS A 80 -8.18 -2.93 7.20
CA LYS A 80 -8.12 -3.98 8.22
C LYS A 80 -9.47 -4.19 8.89
#